data_8e20e00d60fdb23075d0c0721b321501
#
_entry.id   8e20e00d60fdb23075d0c0721b321501
#
_cell.length_a   1.000
_cell.length_b   1.000
_cell.length_c   1.000
_cell.angle_alpha   90.00
_cell.angle_beta   90.00
_cell.angle_gamma   90.00
#
_symmetry.space_group_name_H-M   'P 1'
#
loop_
_entity.id
_entity.type
_entity.pdbx_description
1 polymer ?
#
loop_
_entity_poly.entity_id
_entity_poly.type
_entity_poly.pdbx_seq_one_letter_code
_entity_poly.pdbx_strand_id
1 'polypeptide(L)'
;MPEAERVSLVVEGQDRSWPMTKADRGRWRIKLPHPLRDLHGCSYHFEVQKNGTTVSVADPLAYRTRRHEQELRSFFSDISYRWQHSRFRTPPIRDIVIYETHLPALSRHSSAVVSHDAHRGTYKGAISPQVLEHLQRLNVAVEFLPLHASDDLLGQDWGYFSTSFHAMRECYALEENEVNREVMEVVDAMHGRGIPVLLDVVFNHGAELWVKAWGEGVVYRRHPNGDFCQGSGCGPTVQTEHPFIREMIIETLEHLVTCYRFDGFRFDLGALHDKQTMIEIDRRLPKHIYLIAEPWALGGTQWGKGDMAHDLAQTRWAVWNDDFREAGRTFLTGRGDHRNRDLLMYAITGNHVSQGSWALRPQQCINYLSSHDGKTLADYVKGNKKRAFLGMMMVLTAQGVPMLGEGSELMFSKQGHDNSYDRPDLNQINWINARDHKDLVDAVAQLITLRKRYPHFRYTTSLRVRNGKNKGWDIDWIYPTGHPHNDNVNAIGFVLKPPPASYRWQRMRKALVILFNGSKKGADFHLPKGKWRKLVDGNAIVVKLDGIRDVPPAQGDYHVHPGTGVVLAPV
;
A
#
# COMPACT_ATOMS: atom_id res chain seq x y z
N MET A 1 -15.42 25.87 -8.57
CA MET A 1 -16.01 26.96 -7.77
C MET A 1 -17.49 27.08 -8.10
N PRO A 2 -18.31 26.16 -7.58
CA PRO A 2 -19.72 26.06 -7.99
C PRO A 2 -20.59 27.26 -7.58
N GLU A 3 -20.27 27.87 -6.45
CA GLU A 3 -21.04 28.98 -5.88
C GLU A 3 -20.56 30.40 -6.28
N ALA A 4 -19.52 30.48 -7.12
CA ALA A 4 -18.98 31.76 -7.54
C ALA A 4 -19.90 32.47 -8.55
N GLU A 5 -20.01 33.80 -8.45
CA GLU A 5 -20.70 34.69 -9.39
C GLU A 5 -19.80 35.06 -10.56
N ARG A 6 -18.53 35.32 -10.27
CA ARG A 6 -17.48 35.62 -11.24
C ARG A 6 -16.15 35.04 -10.78
N VAL A 7 -15.35 34.59 -11.73
CA VAL A 7 -13.97 34.14 -11.50
C VAL A 7 -13.07 34.78 -12.53
N SER A 8 -11.93 35.30 -12.09
CA SER A 8 -10.87 35.79 -12.96
C SER A 8 -9.56 35.10 -12.62
N LEU A 9 -8.76 34.77 -13.63
CA LEU A 9 -7.40 34.31 -13.47
C LEU A 9 -6.46 35.52 -13.42
N VAL A 10 -5.58 35.55 -12.43
CA VAL A 10 -4.52 36.54 -12.27
C VAL A 10 -3.17 35.80 -12.35
N VAL A 11 -2.30 36.25 -13.22
CA VAL A 11 -0.92 35.73 -13.36
C VAL A 11 0.03 36.80 -12.83
N GLU A 12 0.88 36.44 -11.88
CA GLU A 12 1.82 37.40 -11.27
C GLU A 12 2.78 37.96 -12.31
N GLY A 13 3.09 39.27 -12.19
CA GLY A 13 3.94 39.99 -13.13
C GLY A 13 3.25 40.38 -14.43
N GLN A 14 1.95 40.17 -14.57
CA GLN A 14 1.15 40.65 -15.70
C GLN A 14 0.09 41.62 -15.20
N ASP A 15 0.05 42.82 -15.78
CA ASP A 15 -0.89 43.90 -15.40
C ASP A 15 -2.38 43.60 -15.77
N ARG A 16 -2.72 42.34 -16.05
CA ARG A 16 -4.03 41.96 -16.57
C ARG A 16 -4.60 40.75 -15.84
N SER A 17 -5.84 40.89 -15.37
CA SER A 17 -6.67 39.75 -14.99
C SER A 17 -7.50 39.25 -16.19
N TRP A 18 -7.72 37.95 -16.27
CA TRP A 18 -8.53 37.34 -17.33
C TRP A 18 -9.84 36.81 -16.76
N PRO A 19 -10.99 37.37 -17.17
CA PRO A 19 -12.29 36.82 -16.76
C PRO A 19 -12.50 35.43 -17.36
N MET A 20 -12.98 34.50 -16.53
CA MET A 20 -13.26 33.13 -16.91
C MET A 20 -14.75 32.95 -17.24
N THR A 21 -15.05 31.99 -18.09
CA THR A 21 -16.42 31.65 -18.46
C THR A 21 -16.89 30.45 -17.63
N LYS A 22 -18.08 30.57 -17.04
CA LYS A 22 -18.72 29.48 -16.30
C LYS A 22 -19.05 28.33 -17.25
N ALA A 23 -18.67 27.12 -16.86
CA ALA A 23 -18.91 25.87 -17.58
C ALA A 23 -19.74 24.93 -16.71
N ASP A 24 -20.05 23.75 -17.24
CA ASP A 24 -20.84 22.74 -16.55
C ASP A 24 -20.18 22.29 -15.22
N ARG A 25 -21.00 21.81 -14.31
CA ARG A 25 -20.60 21.22 -13.02
C ARG A 25 -19.76 22.13 -12.13
N GLY A 26 -20.02 23.45 -12.12
CA GLY A 26 -19.34 24.41 -11.27
C GLY A 26 -17.91 24.75 -11.69
N ARG A 27 -17.52 24.40 -12.90
CA ARG A 27 -16.22 24.72 -13.48
C ARG A 27 -16.20 26.09 -14.10
N TRP A 28 -14.99 26.62 -14.23
CA TRP A 28 -14.69 27.87 -14.93
C TRP A 28 -13.57 27.61 -15.93
N ARG A 29 -13.67 28.21 -17.11
CA ARG A 29 -12.73 27.98 -18.20
C ARG A 29 -12.24 29.30 -18.79
N ILE A 30 -10.98 29.27 -19.21
CA ILE A 30 -10.37 30.32 -19.99
C ILE A 30 -9.45 29.72 -21.04
N LYS A 31 -9.36 30.36 -22.17
CA LYS A 31 -8.34 30.10 -23.19
C LYS A 31 -7.32 31.22 -23.13
N LEU A 32 -6.11 30.89 -22.68
CA LEU A 32 -5.01 31.84 -22.66
C LEU A 32 -4.42 32.04 -24.06
N PRO A 33 -3.90 33.24 -24.36
CA PRO A 33 -3.28 33.54 -25.64
C PRO A 33 -1.91 32.85 -25.84
N HIS A 34 -1.29 32.38 -24.75
CA HIS A 34 0.01 31.72 -24.74
C HIS A 34 -0.12 30.23 -24.41
N PRO A 35 0.73 29.36 -24.96
CA PRO A 35 0.85 27.98 -24.54
C PRO A 35 1.23 27.89 -23.06
N LEU A 36 0.70 26.89 -22.33
CA LEU A 36 1.02 26.70 -20.91
C LEU A 36 2.53 26.54 -20.65
N ARG A 37 3.30 25.97 -21.58
CA ARG A 37 4.76 25.85 -21.47
C ARG A 37 5.47 27.20 -21.34
N ASP A 38 4.93 28.26 -21.96
CA ASP A 38 5.52 29.60 -21.90
C ASP A 38 5.23 30.28 -20.55
N LEU A 39 4.29 29.75 -19.78
CA LEU A 39 3.94 30.19 -18.44
C LEU A 39 4.56 29.29 -17.35
N HIS A 40 5.34 28.29 -17.72
CA HIS A 40 5.96 27.37 -16.76
C HIS A 40 6.76 28.14 -15.71
N GLY A 41 6.49 27.84 -14.43
CA GLY A 41 7.10 28.51 -13.27
C GLY A 41 6.46 29.85 -12.88
N CYS A 42 5.55 30.42 -13.71
CA CYS A 42 4.80 31.61 -13.31
C CYS A 42 3.77 31.26 -12.24
N SER A 43 3.68 32.09 -11.21
CA SER A 43 2.63 31.94 -10.21
C SER A 43 1.31 32.56 -10.69
N TYR A 44 0.21 31.98 -10.19
CA TYR A 44 -1.14 32.48 -10.47
C TYR A 44 -2.07 32.22 -9.30
N HIS A 45 -3.19 32.94 -9.30
CA HIS A 45 -4.31 32.71 -8.39
C HIS A 45 -5.63 33.05 -9.08
N PHE A 46 -6.74 32.69 -8.43
CA PHE A 46 -8.06 33.10 -8.88
C PHE A 46 -8.62 34.20 -7.96
N GLU A 47 -9.19 35.22 -8.59
CA GLU A 47 -10.08 36.15 -7.92
C GLU A 47 -11.52 35.63 -8.05
N VAL A 48 -12.13 35.29 -6.91
CA VAL A 48 -13.47 34.71 -6.84
C VAL A 48 -14.42 35.70 -6.21
N GLN A 49 -15.43 36.13 -6.96
CA GLN A 49 -16.50 36.98 -6.46
C GLN A 49 -17.69 36.13 -6.00
N LYS A 50 -18.10 36.33 -4.76
CA LYS A 50 -19.25 35.69 -4.15
C LYS A 50 -19.92 36.67 -3.16
N ASN A 51 -21.26 36.83 -3.24
CA ASN A 51 -22.04 37.71 -2.36
C ASN A 51 -21.45 39.15 -2.28
N GLY A 52 -21.03 39.69 -3.43
CA GLY A 52 -20.45 41.02 -3.52
C GLY A 52 -19.01 41.16 -2.97
N THR A 53 -18.42 40.12 -2.43
CA THR A 53 -17.03 40.11 -1.93
C THR A 53 -16.13 39.38 -2.90
N THR A 54 -14.93 39.92 -3.16
CA THR A 54 -13.89 39.25 -3.95
C THR A 54 -12.80 38.73 -3.03
N VAL A 55 -12.45 37.47 -3.19
CA VAL A 55 -11.37 36.80 -2.44
C VAL A 55 -10.36 36.20 -3.41
N SER A 56 -9.07 36.29 -3.06
CA SER A 56 -7.99 35.61 -3.76
C SER A 56 -7.88 34.18 -3.24
N VAL A 57 -7.83 33.21 -4.14
CA VAL A 57 -7.70 31.78 -3.80
C VAL A 57 -6.66 31.09 -4.67
N ALA A 58 -5.84 30.24 -4.06
CA ALA A 58 -4.99 29.32 -4.79
C ALA A 58 -5.85 28.27 -5.51
N ASP A 59 -5.31 27.71 -6.59
CA ASP A 59 -5.96 26.62 -7.32
C ASP A 59 -5.75 25.28 -6.60
N PRO A 60 -6.78 24.65 -6.06
CA PRO A 60 -6.65 23.35 -5.41
C PRO A 60 -6.27 22.20 -6.38
N LEU A 61 -6.38 22.44 -7.69
CA LEU A 61 -6.01 21.51 -8.76
C LEU A 61 -4.75 21.96 -9.51
N ALA A 62 -3.97 22.89 -8.94
CA ALA A 62 -2.70 23.27 -9.52
C ALA A 62 -1.76 22.06 -9.59
N TYR A 63 -0.99 21.97 -10.67
CA TYR A 63 0.03 20.93 -10.83
C TYR A 63 1.28 21.18 -9.98
N ARG A 64 1.39 22.38 -9.44
CA ARG A 64 2.44 22.75 -8.49
C ARG A 64 1.91 23.82 -7.54
N THR A 65 2.18 23.65 -6.26
CA THR A 65 1.82 24.62 -5.22
C THR A 65 3.01 24.80 -4.29
N ARG A 66 3.17 26.04 -3.78
CA ARG A 66 4.16 26.35 -2.76
C ARG A 66 3.55 27.26 -1.71
N ARG A 67 3.89 27.01 -0.47
CA ARG A 67 3.55 27.94 0.62
C ARG A 67 4.55 29.10 0.61
N HIS A 68 4.02 30.31 0.63
CA HIS A 68 4.78 31.52 0.84
C HIS A 68 4.16 32.24 2.05
N GLU A 69 4.91 32.32 3.14
CA GLU A 69 4.40 32.78 4.42
C GLU A 69 3.14 31.99 4.87
N GLN A 70 1.98 32.64 4.99
CA GLN A 70 0.73 32.01 5.36
C GLN A 70 -0.17 31.65 4.16
N GLU A 71 0.25 31.96 2.94
CA GLU A 71 -0.53 31.75 1.73
C GLU A 71 0.02 30.61 0.87
N LEU A 72 -0.88 29.83 0.31
CA LEU A 72 -0.54 28.86 -0.72
C LEU A 72 -0.60 29.55 -2.09
N ARG A 73 0.44 29.43 -2.88
CA ARG A 73 0.53 29.92 -4.27
C ARG A 73 0.46 28.75 -5.24
N SER A 74 -0.22 28.98 -6.35
CA SER A 74 -0.28 28.04 -7.47
C SER A 74 0.67 28.44 -8.56
N PHE A 75 1.24 27.46 -9.26
CA PHE A 75 2.17 27.70 -10.36
C PHE A 75 1.75 26.92 -11.59
N PHE A 76 1.88 27.55 -12.76
CA PHE A 76 1.81 26.80 -14.01
C PHE A 76 2.99 25.84 -14.11
N SER A 77 2.70 24.63 -14.51
CA SER A 77 3.73 23.61 -14.68
C SER A 77 3.52 22.86 -16.00
N ASP A 78 4.58 22.71 -16.76
CA ASP A 78 4.58 21.79 -17.90
C ASP A 78 4.68 20.36 -17.39
N ILE A 79 3.64 19.57 -17.68
CA ILE A 79 3.54 18.15 -17.32
C ILE A 79 3.82 17.24 -18.51
N SER A 80 4.40 17.78 -19.59
CA SER A 80 4.82 16.96 -20.72
C SER A 80 6.02 16.10 -20.36
N TYR A 81 5.95 14.79 -20.66
CA TYR A 81 7.04 13.87 -20.39
C TYR A 81 7.16 12.81 -21.49
N ARG A 82 8.39 12.54 -21.93
CA ARG A 82 8.68 11.48 -22.91
C ARG A 82 9.02 10.18 -22.20
N TRP A 83 8.04 9.31 -22.03
CA TRP A 83 8.19 8.01 -21.41
C TRP A 83 9.16 7.09 -22.15
N GLN A 84 10.18 6.60 -21.46
CA GLN A 84 11.18 5.67 -22.02
C GLN A 84 10.65 4.23 -22.01
N HIS A 85 9.87 3.88 -20.99
CA HIS A 85 9.34 2.53 -20.76
C HIS A 85 7.82 2.45 -21.01
N SER A 86 7.35 3.07 -22.09
CA SER A 86 5.94 3.14 -22.46
C SER A 86 5.26 1.79 -22.71
N ARG A 87 6.05 0.71 -22.87
CA ARG A 87 5.56 -0.66 -23.09
C ARG A 87 5.30 -1.44 -21.80
N PHE A 88 5.62 -0.89 -20.64
CA PHE A 88 5.30 -1.53 -19.36
C PHE A 88 3.79 -1.85 -19.29
N ARG A 89 3.45 -2.96 -18.66
CA ARG A 89 2.06 -3.37 -18.43
C ARG A 89 1.92 -3.81 -16.98
N THR A 90 0.99 -3.21 -16.28
CA THR A 90 0.64 -3.53 -14.89
C THR A 90 0.26 -5.02 -14.78
N PRO A 91 0.95 -5.84 -13.98
CA PRO A 91 0.60 -7.24 -13.81
C PRO A 91 -0.73 -7.41 -13.03
N PRO A 92 -1.38 -8.58 -13.07
CA PRO A 92 -2.55 -8.85 -12.23
C PRO A 92 -2.23 -8.72 -10.74
N ILE A 93 -3.13 -8.14 -9.94
CA ILE A 93 -2.93 -7.91 -8.49
C ILE A 93 -2.55 -9.18 -7.71
N ARG A 94 -3.03 -10.35 -8.11
CA ARG A 94 -2.67 -11.64 -7.49
C ARG A 94 -1.19 -12.01 -7.65
N ASP A 95 -0.49 -11.40 -8.62
CA ASP A 95 0.88 -11.75 -9.00
C ASP A 95 1.92 -10.80 -8.40
N ILE A 96 1.48 -9.74 -7.70
CA ILE A 96 2.36 -8.80 -7.02
C ILE A 96 2.58 -9.15 -5.55
N VAL A 97 3.66 -8.60 -5.02
CA VAL A 97 3.94 -8.42 -3.59
C VAL A 97 4.16 -6.93 -3.41
N ILE A 98 3.38 -6.29 -2.56
CA ILE A 98 3.50 -4.86 -2.29
C ILE A 98 4.67 -4.64 -1.33
N TYR A 99 5.45 -3.60 -1.61
CA TYR A 99 6.49 -3.06 -0.73
C TYR A 99 6.11 -1.61 -0.42
N GLU A 100 5.51 -1.41 0.73
CA GLU A 100 5.12 -0.09 1.20
C GLU A 100 6.36 0.65 1.70
N THR A 101 6.58 1.89 1.26
CA THR A 101 7.77 2.65 1.64
C THR A 101 7.55 4.15 1.57
N HIS A 102 8.22 4.86 2.46
CA HIS A 102 8.39 6.30 2.40
C HIS A 102 9.50 6.66 1.41
N LEU A 103 9.21 7.44 0.38
CA LEU A 103 10.15 7.74 -0.71
C LEU A 103 11.51 8.24 -0.20
N PRO A 104 11.59 9.26 0.69
CA PRO A 104 12.87 9.72 1.23
C PRO A 104 13.63 8.65 2.02
N ALA A 105 12.94 7.72 2.70
CA ALA A 105 13.59 6.69 3.50
C ALA A 105 14.53 5.81 2.69
N LEU A 106 14.24 5.62 1.41
CA LEU A 106 15.04 4.79 0.50
C LEU A 106 16.47 5.30 0.31
N SER A 107 16.71 6.60 0.46
CA SER A 107 18.04 7.18 0.16
C SER A 107 18.52 8.24 1.15
N ARG A 108 17.74 8.59 2.17
CA ARG A 108 18.09 9.64 3.15
C ARG A 108 19.32 9.29 3.98
N HIS A 109 19.44 8.04 4.44
CA HIS A 109 20.54 7.61 5.28
C HIS A 109 21.90 7.73 4.56
N SER A 110 22.95 8.11 5.29
CA SER A 110 24.31 8.30 4.76
C SER A 110 24.92 7.05 4.12
N SER A 111 24.44 5.86 4.47
CA SER A 111 24.87 4.59 3.86
C SER A 111 24.24 4.31 2.51
N ALA A 112 23.25 5.08 2.06
CA ALA A 112 22.68 4.93 0.72
C ALA A 112 23.73 5.37 -0.33
N VAL A 113 23.85 4.58 -1.40
CA VAL A 113 24.72 4.91 -2.53
C VAL A 113 23.93 5.74 -3.53
N VAL A 114 24.24 7.01 -3.57
CA VAL A 114 23.64 8.01 -4.49
C VAL A 114 24.73 8.63 -5.37
N SER A 115 24.36 9.10 -6.56
CA SER A 115 25.31 9.73 -7.48
C SER A 115 25.89 11.06 -6.95
N HIS A 116 25.09 11.76 -6.14
CA HIS A 116 25.46 13.02 -5.50
C HIS A 116 24.74 13.14 -4.16
N ASP A 117 25.37 13.73 -3.13
CA ASP A 117 24.75 13.83 -1.80
C ASP A 117 23.42 14.62 -1.80
N ALA A 118 23.27 15.59 -2.68
CA ALA A 118 22.00 16.31 -2.85
C ALA A 118 20.82 15.41 -3.27
N HIS A 119 21.08 14.20 -3.79
CA HIS A 119 20.03 13.25 -4.14
C HIS A 119 19.43 12.52 -2.94
N ARG A 120 20.04 12.63 -1.75
CA ARG A 120 19.55 11.94 -0.55
C ARG A 120 18.17 12.41 -0.14
N GLY A 121 17.25 11.46 0.02
CA GLY A 121 15.86 11.74 0.42
C GLY A 121 15.00 12.40 -0.67
N THR A 122 15.47 12.43 -1.92
CA THR A 122 14.76 13.03 -3.05
C THR A 122 14.22 11.99 -4.04
N TYR A 123 13.39 12.43 -5.00
CA TYR A 123 12.95 11.60 -6.12
C TYR A 123 14.12 10.95 -6.86
N LYS A 124 15.21 11.69 -7.10
CA LYS A 124 16.43 11.18 -7.74
C LYS A 124 17.15 10.13 -6.91
N GLY A 125 17.14 10.28 -5.58
CA GLY A 125 17.72 9.30 -4.67
C GLY A 125 16.92 7.99 -4.63
N ALA A 126 15.59 8.07 -4.73
CA ALA A 126 14.71 6.90 -4.75
C ALA A 126 14.91 6.01 -6.00
N ILE A 127 15.49 6.53 -7.06
CA ILE A 127 15.84 5.78 -8.28
C ILE A 127 17.34 5.56 -8.46
N SER A 128 18.11 5.69 -7.37
CA SER A 128 19.54 5.31 -7.43
C SER A 128 19.70 3.83 -7.81
N PRO A 129 20.81 3.46 -8.46
CA PRO A 129 21.04 2.08 -8.88
C PRO A 129 20.88 1.08 -7.73
N GLN A 130 21.38 1.39 -6.54
CA GLN A 130 21.26 0.55 -5.35
C GLN A 130 19.80 0.25 -5.00
N VAL A 131 18.95 1.28 -4.96
CA VAL A 131 17.52 1.15 -4.63
C VAL A 131 16.79 0.33 -5.70
N LEU A 132 16.98 0.69 -6.98
CA LEU A 132 16.34 -0.01 -8.09
C LEU A 132 16.74 -1.49 -8.17
N GLU A 133 18.03 -1.81 -7.99
CA GLU A 133 18.53 -3.19 -7.99
C GLU A 133 17.96 -4.00 -6.82
N HIS A 134 17.87 -3.40 -5.63
CA HIS A 134 17.28 -4.05 -4.46
C HIS A 134 15.80 -4.38 -4.67
N LEU A 135 14.99 -3.40 -5.09
CA LEU A 135 13.57 -3.58 -5.35
C LEU A 135 13.30 -4.56 -6.50
N GLN A 136 14.10 -4.51 -7.57
CA GLN A 136 14.04 -5.46 -8.68
C GLN A 136 14.39 -6.87 -8.22
N ARG A 137 15.41 -7.03 -7.37
CA ARG A 137 15.80 -8.32 -6.78
C ARG A 137 14.69 -8.93 -5.94
N LEU A 138 14.00 -8.12 -5.14
CA LEU A 138 12.82 -8.54 -4.38
C LEU A 138 11.63 -8.86 -5.31
N ASN A 139 11.58 -8.27 -6.51
CA ASN A 139 10.51 -8.45 -7.49
C ASN A 139 9.14 -8.06 -6.91
N VAL A 140 9.05 -6.85 -6.38
CA VAL A 140 7.90 -6.25 -5.72
C VAL A 140 7.20 -5.19 -6.57
N ALA A 141 6.00 -4.78 -6.17
CA ALA A 141 5.36 -3.53 -6.56
C ALA A 141 5.59 -2.53 -5.43
N VAL A 142 5.98 -1.31 -5.73
CA VAL A 142 6.23 -0.29 -4.72
C VAL A 142 4.96 0.51 -4.45
N GLU A 143 4.59 0.66 -3.19
CA GLU A 143 3.55 1.56 -2.73
C GLU A 143 4.20 2.70 -1.96
N PHE A 144 4.21 3.89 -2.56
CA PHE A 144 4.74 5.07 -1.90
C PHE A 144 3.72 5.69 -0.97
N LEU A 145 4.15 6.10 0.22
CA LEU A 145 3.40 7.04 1.06
C LEU A 145 3.11 8.32 0.27
N PRO A 146 2.19 9.20 0.74
CA PRO A 146 1.71 10.31 -0.06
C PRO A 146 2.82 11.16 -0.68
N LEU A 147 2.74 11.35 -1.99
CA LEU A 147 3.63 12.23 -2.77
C LEU A 147 2.94 13.53 -3.16
N HIS A 148 1.71 13.76 -2.72
CA HIS A 148 1.00 15.01 -2.93
C HIS A 148 1.63 16.14 -2.11
N ALA A 149 1.48 17.38 -2.60
CA ALA A 149 1.85 18.57 -1.85
C ALA A 149 1.17 18.54 -0.48
N SER A 150 1.96 18.70 0.56
CA SER A 150 1.55 18.58 1.95
C SER A 150 1.93 19.84 2.72
N ASP A 151 1.27 20.08 3.84
CA ASP A 151 1.62 21.18 4.73
C ASP A 151 2.83 20.82 5.59
N ASP A 152 4.01 21.16 5.10
CA ASP A 152 5.28 20.87 5.75
C ASP A 152 5.49 21.67 7.07
N LEU A 153 4.70 22.73 7.31
CA LEU A 153 4.76 23.47 8.57
C LEU A 153 4.26 22.67 9.78
N LEU A 154 3.51 21.61 9.55
CA LEU A 154 3.04 20.72 10.61
C LEU A 154 4.10 19.70 11.07
N GLY A 155 5.32 19.78 10.54
CA GLY A 155 6.44 18.93 10.93
C GLY A 155 6.25 17.45 10.56
N GLN A 156 5.37 17.15 9.60
CA GLN A 156 5.09 15.79 9.17
C GLN A 156 6.00 15.34 8.03
N ASP A 157 6.73 14.27 8.26
CA ASP A 157 7.60 13.68 7.25
C ASP A 157 6.82 12.87 6.19
N TRP A 158 5.72 12.19 6.59
CA TRP A 158 5.03 11.21 5.73
C TRP A 158 4.10 11.78 4.65
N GLY A 159 3.61 13.02 4.80
CA GLY A 159 2.83 13.70 3.76
C GLY A 159 1.30 13.56 3.84
N TYR A 160 0.73 13.14 4.97
CA TYR A 160 -0.73 12.95 5.11
C TYR A 160 -1.55 14.23 5.27
N PHE A 161 -0.94 15.43 5.27
CA PHE A 161 -1.66 16.72 5.28
C PHE A 161 -1.70 17.35 3.89
N SER A 162 -2.44 16.74 2.97
CA SER A 162 -2.53 17.19 1.58
C SER A 162 -3.09 18.61 1.45
N THR A 163 -2.40 19.47 0.72
CA THR A 163 -2.82 20.85 0.40
C THR A 163 -3.36 21.00 -1.01
N SER A 164 -3.08 20.03 -1.89
CA SER A 164 -3.55 20.00 -3.27
C SER A 164 -3.87 18.57 -3.68
N PHE A 165 -4.82 18.42 -4.61
CA PHE A 165 -5.15 17.12 -5.20
C PHE A 165 -4.19 16.70 -6.32
N HIS A 166 -3.60 17.66 -7.06
CA HIS A 166 -2.78 17.37 -8.23
C HIS A 166 -1.29 17.64 -8.00
N ALA A 167 -0.94 18.66 -7.19
CA ALA A 167 0.44 19.02 -6.99
C ALA A 167 1.21 17.93 -6.27
N MET A 168 2.43 17.67 -6.75
CA MET A 168 3.37 16.77 -6.11
C MET A 168 4.23 17.51 -5.09
N ARG A 169 4.77 16.78 -4.11
CA ARG A 169 5.51 17.31 -2.98
C ARG A 169 6.88 17.85 -3.41
N GLU A 170 7.01 19.18 -3.40
CA GLU A 170 8.14 19.91 -3.95
C GLU A 170 9.43 19.70 -3.15
N CYS A 171 9.34 19.50 -1.81
CA CYS A 171 10.52 19.32 -0.96
C CYS A 171 11.30 18.01 -1.23
N TYR A 172 10.77 17.09 -2.04
CA TYR A 172 11.48 15.91 -2.50
C TYR A 172 12.15 16.08 -3.88
N ALA A 173 11.92 17.21 -4.56
CA ALA A 173 12.54 17.50 -5.84
C ALA A 173 13.92 18.15 -5.66
N LEU A 174 14.83 17.91 -6.59
CA LEU A 174 16.08 18.66 -6.69
C LEU A 174 15.84 20.04 -7.26
N GLU A 175 15.01 20.09 -8.31
CA GLU A 175 14.65 21.31 -9.00
C GLU A 175 13.15 21.56 -8.79
N GLU A 176 12.82 22.55 -7.99
CA GLU A 176 11.44 22.85 -7.57
C GLU A 176 10.47 22.99 -8.77
N ASN A 177 10.91 23.60 -9.87
CA ASN A 177 10.10 23.76 -11.08
C ASN A 177 9.88 22.44 -11.82
N GLU A 178 10.72 21.43 -11.59
CA GLU A 178 10.71 20.14 -12.28
C GLU A 178 10.07 19.01 -11.47
N VAL A 179 9.41 19.32 -10.33
CA VAL A 179 8.85 18.31 -9.43
C VAL A 179 7.99 17.26 -10.15
N ASN A 180 7.12 17.69 -11.05
CA ASN A 180 6.25 16.78 -11.80
C ASN A 180 7.05 15.85 -12.71
N ARG A 181 8.07 16.37 -13.36
CA ARG A 181 8.99 15.60 -14.19
C ARG A 181 9.78 14.60 -13.38
N GLU A 182 10.31 15.00 -12.21
CA GLU A 182 11.05 14.09 -11.34
C GLU A 182 10.19 12.92 -10.83
N VAL A 183 8.91 13.16 -10.50
CA VAL A 183 7.96 12.09 -10.17
C VAL A 183 7.74 11.15 -11.36
N MET A 184 7.55 11.69 -12.57
CA MET A 184 7.40 10.86 -13.78
C MET A 184 8.66 10.03 -14.07
N GLU A 185 9.85 10.58 -13.81
CA GLU A 185 11.12 9.85 -13.92
C GLU A 185 11.21 8.71 -12.91
N VAL A 186 10.68 8.87 -11.67
CA VAL A 186 10.60 7.79 -10.70
C VAL A 186 9.75 6.64 -11.24
N VAL A 187 8.55 6.94 -11.71
CA VAL A 187 7.64 5.90 -12.24
C VAL A 187 8.25 5.22 -13.47
N ASP A 188 8.84 6.01 -14.40
CA ASP A 188 9.45 5.47 -15.62
C ASP A 188 10.66 4.56 -15.31
N ALA A 189 11.53 4.97 -14.39
CA ALA A 189 12.67 4.16 -13.95
C ALA A 189 12.24 2.85 -13.27
N MET A 190 11.20 2.89 -12.43
CA MET A 190 10.62 1.70 -11.81
C MET A 190 10.02 0.76 -12.88
N HIS A 191 9.23 1.29 -13.82
CA HIS A 191 8.67 0.52 -14.95
C HIS A 191 9.77 -0.11 -15.80
N GLY A 192 10.92 0.57 -15.99
CA GLY A 192 12.09 0.02 -16.67
C GLY A 192 12.70 -1.20 -15.99
N ARG A 193 12.44 -1.38 -14.71
CA ARG A 193 12.84 -2.54 -13.91
C ARG A 193 11.71 -3.56 -13.72
N GLY A 194 10.55 -3.34 -14.35
CA GLY A 194 9.38 -4.20 -14.21
C GLY A 194 8.66 -4.05 -12.86
N ILE A 195 8.83 -2.92 -12.19
CA ILE A 195 8.29 -2.62 -10.87
C ILE A 195 7.03 -1.76 -11.04
N PRO A 196 5.81 -2.25 -10.70
CA PRO A 196 4.61 -1.42 -10.62
C PRO A 196 4.71 -0.40 -9.49
N VAL A 197 4.10 0.78 -9.68
CA VAL A 197 4.13 1.86 -8.70
C VAL A 197 2.72 2.24 -8.27
N LEU A 198 2.45 2.12 -6.98
CA LEU A 198 1.22 2.55 -6.32
C LEU A 198 1.48 3.84 -5.55
N LEU A 199 0.44 4.62 -5.37
CA LEU A 199 0.47 5.85 -4.59
C LEU A 199 -0.57 5.80 -3.48
N ASP A 200 -0.15 6.14 -2.26
CA ASP A 200 -1.07 6.42 -1.17
C ASP A 200 -1.72 7.78 -1.37
N VAL A 201 -3.04 7.84 -1.31
CA VAL A 201 -3.83 9.05 -1.59
C VAL A 201 -4.70 9.43 -0.39
N VAL A 202 -4.68 10.72 -0.07
CA VAL A 202 -5.39 11.29 1.08
C VAL A 202 -6.51 12.20 0.58
N PHE A 203 -7.73 11.66 0.48
CA PHE A 203 -8.93 12.40 0.10
C PHE A 203 -9.97 12.47 1.22
N ASN A 204 -9.66 11.92 2.37
CA ASN A 204 -10.57 11.83 3.51
C ASN A 204 -10.59 13.10 4.37
N HIS A 205 -9.52 13.89 4.37
CA HIS A 205 -9.38 15.19 5.03
C HIS A 205 -8.45 16.10 4.21
N GLY A 206 -8.32 17.35 4.60
CA GLY A 206 -7.43 18.28 3.89
C GLY A 206 -7.42 19.70 4.47
N ALA A 207 -6.81 20.63 3.74
CA ALA A 207 -6.54 21.97 4.18
C ALA A 207 -7.79 22.89 4.15
N GLU A 208 -7.88 23.84 5.08
CA GLU A 208 -8.95 24.84 5.13
C GLU A 208 -9.03 25.70 3.87
N LEU A 209 -7.91 25.85 3.14
CA LEU A 209 -7.89 26.63 1.89
C LEU A 209 -8.89 26.11 0.85
N TRP A 210 -9.28 24.82 0.89
CA TRP A 210 -10.25 24.27 -0.05
C TRP A 210 -11.66 24.86 0.14
N VAL A 211 -11.99 25.28 1.38
CA VAL A 211 -13.23 25.98 1.67
C VAL A 211 -13.27 27.33 0.96
N LYS A 212 -12.16 28.06 0.94
CA LYS A 212 -12.06 29.35 0.23
C LYS A 212 -12.31 29.19 -1.27
N ALA A 213 -11.78 28.09 -1.87
CA ALA A 213 -11.92 27.83 -3.29
C ALA A 213 -13.29 27.28 -3.68
N TRP A 214 -13.86 26.36 -2.88
CA TRP A 214 -15.05 25.58 -3.28
C TRP A 214 -16.31 25.89 -2.47
N GLY A 215 -16.18 26.47 -1.31
CA GLY A 215 -17.27 26.82 -0.41
C GLY A 215 -17.45 25.82 0.73
N GLU A 216 -17.91 26.34 1.86
CA GLU A 216 -18.09 25.56 3.10
C GLU A 216 -19.08 24.41 2.97
N GLY A 217 -20.16 24.60 2.22
CA GLY A 217 -21.20 23.59 2.01
C GLY A 217 -20.84 22.49 1.02
N VAL A 218 -19.67 22.59 0.37
CA VAL A 218 -19.22 21.68 -0.69
C VAL A 218 -18.16 20.72 -0.19
N VAL A 219 -17.17 21.24 0.59
CA VAL A 219 -15.92 20.52 0.84
C VAL A 219 -16.02 19.57 2.01
N TYR A 220 -16.50 20.06 3.14
CA TYR A 220 -16.44 19.31 4.39
C TYR A 220 -17.80 18.95 4.94
N ARG A 221 -17.87 17.73 5.46
CA ARG A 221 -19.05 17.19 6.11
C ARG A 221 -19.30 17.92 7.44
N ARG A 222 -20.57 18.27 7.70
CA ARG A 222 -20.97 18.94 8.93
C ARG A 222 -21.97 18.12 9.73
N HIS A 223 -21.93 18.30 11.03
CA HIS A 223 -22.97 17.86 11.96
C HIS A 223 -24.21 18.77 11.85
N PRO A 224 -25.40 18.33 12.33
CA PRO A 224 -26.61 19.15 12.32
C PRO A 224 -26.50 20.49 13.08
N ASN A 225 -25.57 20.58 14.05
CA ASN A 225 -25.28 21.81 14.80
C ASN A 225 -24.35 22.78 14.02
N GLY A 226 -23.90 22.42 12.83
CA GLY A 226 -23.04 23.22 11.97
C GLY A 226 -21.54 22.97 12.10
N ASP A 227 -21.08 22.23 13.12
CA ASP A 227 -19.67 21.90 13.32
C ASP A 227 -19.15 20.94 12.25
N PHE A 228 -17.86 21.01 11.91
CA PHE A 228 -17.24 20.05 11.00
C PHE A 228 -17.10 18.66 11.64
N CYS A 229 -17.41 17.62 10.87
CA CYS A 229 -17.10 16.25 11.26
C CYS A 229 -15.58 16.04 11.29
N GLN A 230 -15.06 15.34 12.31
CA GLN A 230 -13.63 15.11 12.56
C GLN A 230 -13.27 13.61 12.50
N GLY A 231 -13.73 12.92 11.46
CA GLY A 231 -13.58 11.45 11.35
C GLY A 231 -12.16 10.96 11.17
N SER A 232 -11.25 11.80 10.68
CA SER A 232 -9.83 11.47 10.52
C SER A 232 -9.00 11.66 11.79
N GLY A 233 -9.46 12.52 12.73
CA GLY A 233 -8.65 13.00 13.83
C GLY A 233 -7.55 13.99 13.44
N CYS A 234 -7.38 14.25 12.14
CA CYS A 234 -6.32 15.11 11.58
C CYS A 234 -6.89 16.35 10.86
N GLY A 235 -8.19 16.54 10.87
CA GLY A 235 -8.85 17.66 10.21
C GLY A 235 -10.29 17.35 9.82
N PRO A 236 -11.00 18.33 9.23
CA PRO A 236 -12.38 18.15 8.79
C PRO A 236 -12.52 17.03 7.75
N THR A 237 -13.56 16.20 7.93
CA THR A 237 -13.85 15.10 7.00
C THR A 237 -14.38 15.64 5.68
N VAL A 238 -13.76 15.24 4.56
CA VAL A 238 -14.20 15.61 3.21
C VAL A 238 -15.56 14.99 2.89
N GLN A 239 -16.45 15.80 2.31
CA GLN A 239 -17.79 15.40 1.90
C GLN A 239 -17.76 14.69 0.53
N THR A 240 -17.25 13.45 0.50
CA THR A 240 -17.07 12.68 -0.76
C THR A 240 -18.39 12.36 -1.45
N GLU A 241 -19.51 12.33 -0.70
CA GLU A 241 -20.86 12.18 -1.23
C GLU A 241 -21.34 13.37 -2.06
N HIS A 242 -20.72 14.54 -1.92
CA HIS A 242 -21.05 15.71 -2.73
C HIS A 242 -20.63 15.48 -4.18
N PRO A 243 -21.53 15.64 -5.18
CA PRO A 243 -21.25 15.28 -6.58
C PRO A 243 -20.02 15.98 -7.16
N PHE A 244 -19.78 17.24 -6.79
CA PHE A 244 -18.60 18.00 -7.21
C PHE A 244 -17.30 17.42 -6.66
N ILE A 245 -17.26 17.08 -5.38
CA ILE A 245 -16.06 16.49 -4.73
C ILE A 245 -15.79 15.10 -5.28
N ARG A 246 -16.83 14.28 -5.44
CA ARG A 246 -16.71 12.95 -6.07
C ARG A 246 -16.07 13.03 -7.45
N GLU A 247 -16.57 13.92 -8.29
CA GLU A 247 -16.04 14.09 -9.65
C GLU A 247 -14.58 14.55 -9.62
N MET A 248 -14.22 15.47 -8.71
CA MET A 248 -12.85 15.92 -8.57
C MET A 248 -11.89 14.83 -8.12
N ILE A 249 -12.29 13.99 -7.16
CA ILE A 249 -11.48 12.84 -6.74
C ILE A 249 -11.23 11.91 -7.93
N ILE A 250 -12.29 11.59 -8.69
CA ILE A 250 -12.17 10.69 -9.84
C ILE A 250 -11.30 11.29 -10.93
N GLU A 251 -11.45 12.56 -11.26
CA GLU A 251 -10.62 13.26 -12.25
C GLU A 251 -9.16 13.34 -11.82
N THR A 252 -8.90 13.55 -10.53
CA THR A 252 -7.54 13.49 -9.98
C THR A 252 -6.93 12.11 -10.19
N LEU A 253 -7.63 11.04 -9.89
CA LEU A 253 -7.14 9.68 -10.11
C LEU A 253 -6.91 9.38 -11.61
N GLU A 254 -7.83 9.81 -12.49
CA GLU A 254 -7.67 9.71 -13.95
C GLU A 254 -6.44 10.49 -14.44
N HIS A 255 -6.19 11.67 -13.87
CA HIS A 255 -4.99 12.46 -14.13
C HIS A 255 -3.71 11.73 -13.67
N LEU A 256 -3.68 11.19 -12.46
CA LEU A 256 -2.55 10.42 -11.93
C LEU A 256 -2.24 9.18 -12.77
N VAL A 257 -3.26 8.51 -13.29
CA VAL A 257 -3.10 7.36 -14.20
C VAL A 257 -2.58 7.79 -15.57
N THR A 258 -3.13 8.87 -16.14
CA THR A 258 -2.81 9.27 -17.52
C THR A 258 -1.48 10.00 -17.63
N CYS A 259 -1.20 10.91 -16.70
CA CYS A 259 -0.01 11.77 -16.75
C CYS A 259 1.19 11.14 -16.05
N TYR A 260 1.00 10.56 -14.86
CA TYR A 260 2.09 9.97 -14.07
C TYR A 260 2.21 8.46 -14.21
N ARG A 261 1.20 7.77 -14.80
CA ARG A 261 1.18 6.32 -15.01
C ARG A 261 1.32 5.49 -13.74
N PHE A 262 0.77 5.95 -12.63
CA PHE A 262 0.64 5.09 -11.45
C PHE A 262 -0.23 3.86 -11.75
N ASP A 263 0.18 2.71 -11.21
CA ASP A 263 -0.48 1.41 -11.42
C ASP A 263 -1.59 1.12 -10.41
N GLY A 264 -1.69 1.91 -9.37
CA GLY A 264 -2.69 1.73 -8.33
C GLY A 264 -2.69 2.80 -7.26
N PHE A 265 -3.69 2.73 -6.39
CA PHE A 265 -3.88 3.67 -5.30
C PHE A 265 -4.27 2.94 -4.01
N ARG A 266 -3.68 3.37 -2.90
CA ARG A 266 -4.14 3.04 -1.55
C ARG A 266 -4.84 4.26 -0.97
N PHE A 267 -6.06 4.10 -0.49
CA PHE A 267 -6.87 5.17 0.09
C PHE A 267 -6.71 5.18 1.60
N ASP A 268 -6.09 6.24 2.09
CA ASP A 268 -5.97 6.52 3.52
C ASP A 268 -7.35 6.69 4.15
N LEU A 269 -7.56 6.09 5.34
CA LEU A 269 -8.84 6.09 6.05
C LEU A 269 -10.05 5.90 5.10
N GLY A 270 -9.97 4.86 4.27
CA GLY A 270 -10.94 4.60 3.20
C GLY A 270 -12.39 4.58 3.68
N ALA A 271 -12.64 4.19 4.94
CA ALA A 271 -13.96 4.17 5.54
C ALA A 271 -14.58 5.57 5.76
N LEU A 272 -13.87 6.65 5.51
CA LEU A 272 -14.43 8.01 5.48
C LEU A 272 -15.06 8.39 4.14
N HIS A 273 -14.78 7.63 3.08
CA HIS A 273 -15.39 7.85 1.76
C HIS A 273 -16.78 7.22 1.70
N ASP A 274 -17.69 7.84 0.97
CA ASP A 274 -19.02 7.26 0.75
C ASP A 274 -18.98 6.10 -0.27
N LYS A 275 -19.93 5.18 -0.14
CA LYS A 275 -20.04 3.97 -0.97
C LYS A 275 -20.13 4.27 -2.45
N GLN A 276 -20.92 5.28 -2.84
CA GLN A 276 -21.13 5.61 -4.25
C GLN A 276 -19.84 6.10 -4.90
N THR A 277 -19.06 6.93 -4.20
CA THR A 277 -17.74 7.39 -4.67
C THR A 277 -16.81 6.22 -4.91
N MET A 278 -16.72 5.25 -3.98
CA MET A 278 -15.86 4.08 -4.13
C MET A 278 -16.30 3.19 -5.33
N ILE A 279 -17.60 3.02 -5.53
CA ILE A 279 -18.14 2.27 -6.68
C ILE A 279 -17.86 2.99 -8.01
N GLU A 280 -18.03 4.32 -8.06
CA GLU A 280 -17.75 5.11 -9.26
C GLU A 280 -16.27 5.11 -9.63
N ILE A 281 -15.37 5.15 -8.67
CA ILE A 281 -13.92 4.99 -8.88
C ILE A 281 -13.63 3.63 -9.55
N ASP A 282 -14.19 2.53 -9.02
CA ASP A 282 -14.03 1.20 -9.62
C ASP A 282 -14.55 1.13 -11.07
N ARG A 283 -15.65 1.81 -11.34
CA ARG A 283 -16.28 1.83 -12.66
C ARG A 283 -15.48 2.64 -13.68
N ARG A 284 -14.95 3.79 -13.27
CA ARG A 284 -14.31 4.80 -14.13
C ARG A 284 -12.87 4.48 -14.47
N LEU A 285 -12.08 4.05 -13.48
CA LEU A 285 -10.67 3.78 -13.71
C LEU A 285 -10.43 2.51 -14.54
N PRO A 286 -9.37 2.48 -15.36
CA PRO A 286 -8.99 1.30 -16.14
C PRO A 286 -8.86 0.04 -15.26
N LYS A 287 -9.28 -1.12 -15.75
CA LYS A 287 -9.40 -2.36 -14.95
C LYS A 287 -8.06 -2.93 -14.46
N HIS A 288 -6.95 -2.48 -15.01
CA HIS A 288 -5.61 -2.87 -14.54
C HIS A 288 -5.10 -2.05 -13.35
N ILE A 289 -5.74 -0.93 -13.02
CA ILE A 289 -5.36 -0.08 -11.88
C ILE A 289 -5.76 -0.76 -10.58
N TYR A 290 -4.82 -0.93 -9.65
CA TYR A 290 -5.09 -1.49 -8.34
C TYR A 290 -5.84 -0.47 -7.48
N LEU A 291 -6.86 -0.94 -6.75
CA LEU A 291 -7.62 -0.15 -5.79
C LEU A 291 -7.54 -0.83 -4.43
N ILE A 292 -6.93 -0.14 -3.48
CA ILE A 292 -6.72 -0.61 -2.12
C ILE A 292 -7.27 0.43 -1.15
N ALA A 293 -7.91 0.00 -0.09
CA ALA A 293 -8.45 0.89 0.93
C ALA A 293 -8.07 0.43 2.33
N GLU A 294 -7.83 1.39 3.18
CA GLU A 294 -7.77 1.19 4.61
C GLU A 294 -9.20 1.15 5.16
N PRO A 295 -9.66 0.02 5.76
CA PRO A 295 -11.10 -0.19 6.04
C PRO A 295 -11.55 0.37 7.39
N TRP A 296 -10.96 1.44 7.88
CA TRP A 296 -11.31 2.09 9.14
C TRP A 296 -11.29 3.61 9.08
N ALA A 297 -11.75 4.24 10.16
CA ALA A 297 -11.70 5.65 10.47
C ALA A 297 -11.62 5.80 11.99
N LEU A 298 -11.18 6.96 12.48
CA LEU A 298 -11.16 7.23 13.92
C LEU A 298 -12.56 7.53 14.47
N GLY A 299 -13.46 8.04 13.64
CA GLY A 299 -14.87 8.30 13.97
C GLY A 299 -15.65 8.78 12.75
N GLY A 300 -16.96 8.97 12.90
CA GLY A 300 -17.79 9.59 11.85
C GLY A 300 -17.85 8.83 10.52
N THR A 301 -17.51 7.54 10.52
CA THR A 301 -17.61 6.68 9.32
C THR A 301 -19.08 6.46 8.95
N GLN A 302 -19.35 6.36 7.66
CA GLN A 302 -20.64 5.90 7.13
C GLN A 302 -20.72 4.36 7.04
N TRP A 303 -19.64 3.67 7.40
CA TRP A 303 -19.47 2.23 7.35
C TRP A 303 -19.31 1.66 8.77
N GLY A 304 -19.97 0.58 9.06
CA GLY A 304 -19.65 -0.24 10.24
C GLY A 304 -18.32 -0.95 10.09
N LYS A 305 -17.75 -1.45 11.17
CA LYS A 305 -16.54 -2.27 11.12
C LYS A 305 -16.81 -3.56 10.32
N GLY A 306 -16.14 -3.69 9.19
CA GLY A 306 -16.32 -4.81 8.26
C GLY A 306 -17.35 -4.56 7.15
N ASP A 307 -18.24 -3.58 7.27
CA ASP A 307 -19.28 -3.31 6.26
C ASP A 307 -18.69 -2.77 4.96
N MET A 308 -17.67 -1.92 5.02
CA MET A 308 -17.01 -1.38 3.84
C MET A 308 -16.51 -2.49 2.91
N ALA A 309 -15.76 -3.43 3.45
CA ALA A 309 -15.21 -4.54 2.67
C ALA A 309 -16.31 -5.44 2.11
N HIS A 310 -17.35 -5.73 2.90
CA HIS A 310 -18.51 -6.51 2.47
C HIS A 310 -19.26 -5.79 1.33
N ASP A 311 -19.55 -4.52 1.48
CA ASP A 311 -20.28 -3.72 0.50
C ASP A 311 -19.49 -3.50 -0.80
N LEU A 312 -18.16 -3.45 -0.74
CA LEU A 312 -17.28 -3.36 -1.90
C LEU A 312 -16.88 -4.72 -2.48
N ALA A 313 -17.36 -5.83 -1.92
CA ALA A 313 -16.96 -7.18 -2.31
C ALA A 313 -17.25 -7.51 -3.79
N GLN A 314 -18.27 -6.88 -4.41
CA GLN A 314 -18.59 -7.04 -5.84
C GLN A 314 -17.67 -6.20 -6.76
N THR A 315 -16.88 -5.31 -6.21
CA THR A 315 -15.91 -4.48 -6.93
C THR A 315 -14.53 -5.13 -6.96
N ARG A 316 -13.51 -4.46 -7.55
CA ARG A 316 -12.12 -4.91 -7.46
C ARG A 316 -11.35 -4.34 -6.25
N TRP A 317 -12.00 -3.53 -5.40
CA TRP A 317 -11.38 -3.02 -4.18
C TRP A 317 -10.82 -4.14 -3.32
N ALA A 318 -9.58 -3.99 -2.93
CA ALA A 318 -8.94 -4.76 -1.87
C ALA A 318 -8.84 -3.90 -0.62
N VAL A 319 -8.78 -4.51 0.55
CA VAL A 319 -8.65 -3.78 1.82
C VAL A 319 -7.50 -4.35 2.65
N TRP A 320 -6.91 -3.51 3.46
CA TRP A 320 -5.93 -3.93 4.45
C TRP A 320 -6.55 -4.90 5.45
N ASN A 321 -5.90 -6.03 5.68
CA ASN A 321 -6.37 -7.10 6.54
C ASN A 321 -5.77 -6.97 7.94
N ASP A 322 -6.42 -6.19 8.79
CA ASP A 322 -6.00 -6.00 10.19
C ASP A 322 -6.17 -7.27 11.03
N ASP A 323 -7.10 -8.15 10.69
CA ASP A 323 -7.23 -9.48 11.33
C ASP A 323 -5.96 -10.31 11.13
N PHE A 324 -5.40 -10.31 9.91
CA PHE A 324 -4.13 -10.97 9.63
C PHE A 324 -2.98 -10.34 10.42
N ARG A 325 -2.92 -9.00 10.43
CA ARG A 325 -1.90 -8.25 11.16
C ARG A 325 -1.89 -8.60 12.64
N GLU A 326 -3.02 -8.47 13.31
CA GLU A 326 -3.10 -8.65 14.77
C GLU A 326 -2.91 -10.11 15.19
N ALA A 327 -3.59 -11.04 14.51
CA ALA A 327 -3.43 -12.47 14.79
C ALA A 327 -2.00 -12.95 14.48
N GLY A 328 -1.42 -12.50 13.38
CA GLY A 328 -0.04 -12.83 13.00
C GLY A 328 1.00 -12.28 13.97
N ARG A 329 0.89 -11.02 14.39
CA ARG A 329 1.75 -10.40 15.40
C ARG A 329 1.69 -11.15 16.74
N THR A 330 0.49 -11.48 17.17
CA THR A 330 0.25 -12.25 18.41
C THR A 330 0.87 -13.65 18.32
N PHE A 331 0.67 -14.33 17.20
CA PHE A 331 1.27 -15.64 16.92
C PHE A 331 2.80 -15.59 16.95
N LEU A 332 3.42 -14.60 16.30
CA LEU A 332 4.88 -14.41 16.29
C LEU A 332 5.49 -14.19 17.66
N THR A 333 4.77 -13.57 18.59
CA THR A 333 5.25 -13.37 19.96
C THR A 333 5.09 -14.60 20.85
N GLY A 334 4.36 -15.62 20.38
CA GLY A 334 4.04 -16.82 21.17
C GLY A 334 3.09 -16.55 22.33
N ARG A 335 2.21 -15.54 22.20
CA ARG A 335 1.26 -15.10 23.23
C ARG A 335 -0.20 -15.35 22.82
N GLY A 336 -0.42 -15.99 21.68
CA GLY A 336 -1.76 -16.28 21.18
C GLY A 336 -2.51 -17.28 22.03
N ASP A 337 -3.82 -17.21 21.96
CA ASP A 337 -4.79 -18.18 22.47
C ASP A 337 -5.48 -18.94 21.32
N HIS A 338 -6.48 -19.73 21.60
CA HIS A 338 -7.26 -20.45 20.59
C HIS A 338 -7.95 -19.50 19.62
N ARG A 339 -8.49 -18.39 20.09
CA ARG A 339 -9.16 -17.38 19.27
C ARG A 339 -8.19 -16.73 18.28
N ASN A 340 -7.00 -16.35 18.73
CA ASN A 340 -5.96 -15.80 17.86
C ASN A 340 -5.50 -16.79 16.79
N ARG A 341 -5.34 -18.07 17.17
CA ARG A 341 -5.01 -19.13 16.21
C ARG A 341 -6.08 -19.27 15.15
N ASP A 342 -7.33 -19.36 15.56
CA ASP A 342 -8.45 -19.58 14.64
C ASP A 342 -8.65 -18.37 13.71
N LEU A 343 -8.45 -17.14 14.23
CA LEU A 343 -8.45 -15.92 13.42
C LEU A 343 -7.30 -15.93 12.40
N LEU A 344 -6.09 -16.34 12.80
CA LEU A 344 -4.95 -16.45 11.87
C LEU A 344 -5.22 -17.51 10.79
N MET A 345 -5.76 -18.67 11.16
CA MET A 345 -6.14 -19.71 10.21
C MET A 345 -7.16 -19.20 9.19
N TYR A 346 -8.18 -18.47 9.66
CA TYR A 346 -9.16 -17.81 8.84
C TYR A 346 -8.50 -16.78 7.88
N ALA A 347 -7.63 -15.93 8.38
CA ALA A 347 -6.94 -14.91 7.59
C ALA A 347 -5.97 -15.50 6.55
N ILE A 348 -5.29 -16.63 6.87
CA ILE A 348 -4.43 -17.36 5.94
C ILE A 348 -5.20 -17.86 4.71
N THR A 349 -6.48 -18.20 4.86
CA THR A 349 -7.32 -18.66 3.74
C THR A 349 -7.81 -17.52 2.84
N GLY A 350 -7.47 -16.28 3.11
CA GLY A 350 -7.98 -15.11 2.40
C GLY A 350 -9.40 -14.74 2.82
N ASN A 351 -9.73 -14.91 4.10
CA ASN A 351 -11.03 -14.61 4.70
C ASN A 351 -12.20 -15.23 3.94
N HIS A 352 -12.34 -16.53 4.05
CA HIS A 352 -13.31 -17.31 3.30
C HIS A 352 -14.77 -16.98 3.66
N VAL A 353 -15.64 -16.79 2.66
CA VAL A 353 -17.06 -16.40 2.83
C VAL A 353 -17.83 -17.33 3.76
N SER A 354 -17.57 -18.65 3.72
CA SER A 354 -18.26 -19.63 4.57
C SER A 354 -18.02 -19.46 6.07
N GLN A 355 -17.07 -18.61 6.45
CA GLN A 355 -16.72 -18.32 7.84
C GLN A 355 -17.12 -16.89 8.26
N GLY A 356 -18.00 -16.25 7.51
CA GLY A 356 -18.40 -14.87 7.76
C GLY A 356 -17.45 -13.83 7.19
N SER A 357 -16.68 -14.21 6.15
CA SER A 357 -15.72 -13.33 5.47
C SER A 357 -16.37 -12.11 4.85
N TRP A 358 -15.67 -10.99 4.94
CA TRP A 358 -15.99 -9.79 4.19
C TRP A 358 -15.46 -9.82 2.73
N ALA A 359 -14.52 -10.71 2.39
CA ALA A 359 -13.96 -10.83 1.05
C ALA A 359 -14.62 -11.97 0.26
N LEU A 360 -15.02 -11.70 -0.99
CA LEU A 360 -15.50 -12.73 -1.92
C LEU A 360 -14.37 -13.48 -2.61
N ARG A 361 -13.20 -12.86 -2.69
CA ARG A 361 -12.01 -13.40 -3.36
C ARG A 361 -10.77 -13.09 -2.54
N PRO A 362 -9.79 -14.00 -2.47
CA PRO A 362 -8.57 -13.75 -1.71
C PRO A 362 -7.82 -12.47 -2.10
N GLN A 363 -7.88 -12.06 -3.38
CA GLN A 363 -7.20 -10.85 -3.84
C GLN A 363 -7.75 -9.55 -3.24
N GLN A 364 -8.89 -9.61 -2.55
CA GLN A 364 -9.44 -8.47 -1.83
C GLN A 364 -8.83 -8.29 -0.44
N CYS A 365 -7.94 -9.20 -0.01
CA CYS A 365 -7.23 -9.13 1.26
C CYS A 365 -5.77 -8.72 1.05
N ILE A 366 -5.36 -7.57 1.57
CA ILE A 366 -3.96 -7.17 1.65
C ILE A 366 -3.42 -7.63 2.99
N ASN A 367 -2.60 -8.68 2.99
CA ASN A 367 -2.06 -9.27 4.21
C ASN A 367 -0.70 -8.67 4.54
N TYR A 368 -0.52 -8.22 5.76
CA TYR A 368 0.71 -7.58 6.24
C TYR A 368 0.92 -7.79 7.73
N LEU A 369 2.11 -7.49 8.23
CA LEU A 369 2.45 -7.51 9.65
C LEU A 369 2.99 -6.17 10.15
N SER A 370 3.51 -5.34 9.25
CA SER A 370 3.97 -3.98 9.53
C SER A 370 3.67 -3.08 8.36
N SER A 371 3.47 -1.82 8.62
CA SER A 371 3.30 -0.72 7.67
C SER A 371 4.08 0.49 8.18
N HIS A 372 3.94 1.64 7.54
CA HIS A 372 4.49 2.90 8.05
C HIS A 372 3.99 3.21 9.46
N ASP A 373 2.70 2.93 9.74
CA ASP A 373 2.09 3.05 11.06
C ASP A 373 2.54 1.94 12.01
N GLY A 374 2.84 2.31 13.24
CA GLY A 374 3.21 1.38 14.29
C GLY A 374 4.67 0.91 14.19
N LYS A 375 4.96 -0.11 14.97
CA LYS A 375 6.31 -0.70 15.05
C LYS A 375 6.65 -1.45 13.78
N THR A 376 7.95 -1.40 13.40
CA THR A 376 8.46 -2.27 12.34
C THR A 376 8.38 -3.74 12.73
N LEU A 377 8.49 -4.64 11.74
CA LEU A 377 8.53 -6.07 12.03
C LEU A 377 9.70 -6.44 12.93
N ALA A 378 10.87 -5.84 12.72
CA ALA A 378 12.05 -6.05 13.55
C ALA A 378 11.83 -5.63 15.01
N ASP A 379 11.18 -4.48 15.23
CA ASP A 379 10.85 -4.01 16.58
C ASP A 379 9.82 -4.92 17.26
N TYR A 380 8.84 -5.39 16.51
CA TYR A 380 7.82 -6.32 17.00
C TYR A 380 8.42 -7.62 17.52
N VAL A 381 9.36 -8.18 16.78
CA VAL A 381 10.04 -9.43 17.16
C VAL A 381 11.31 -9.18 17.99
N LYS A 382 11.54 -7.95 18.44
CA LYS A 382 12.68 -7.55 19.28
C LYS A 382 14.04 -7.95 18.67
N GLY A 383 14.23 -7.69 17.39
CA GLY A 383 15.45 -7.99 16.65
C GLY A 383 15.68 -9.48 16.34
N ASN A 384 14.72 -10.36 16.62
CA ASN A 384 14.87 -11.78 16.35
C ASN A 384 14.67 -12.08 14.85
N LYS A 385 15.78 -12.25 14.12
CA LYS A 385 15.80 -12.47 12.66
C LYS A 385 14.99 -13.70 12.21
N LYS A 386 15.02 -14.80 12.95
CA LYS A 386 14.24 -16.01 12.60
C LYS A 386 12.72 -15.75 12.72
N ARG A 387 12.30 -15.03 13.75
CA ARG A 387 10.89 -14.64 13.91
C ARG A 387 10.46 -13.62 12.85
N ALA A 388 11.34 -12.69 12.46
CA ALA A 388 11.05 -11.78 11.35
C ALA A 388 10.87 -12.56 10.05
N PHE A 389 11.75 -13.54 9.77
CA PHE A 389 11.60 -14.42 8.61
C PHE A 389 10.32 -15.26 8.68
N LEU A 390 9.97 -15.82 9.84
CA LEU A 390 8.69 -16.50 10.03
C LEU A 390 7.51 -15.60 9.70
N GLY A 391 7.52 -14.34 10.15
CA GLY A 391 6.47 -13.37 9.81
C GLY A 391 6.34 -13.15 8.31
N MET A 392 7.44 -12.91 7.63
CA MET A 392 7.46 -12.75 6.16
C MET A 392 7.03 -14.04 5.44
N MET A 393 7.37 -15.22 5.98
CA MET A 393 6.85 -16.50 5.47
C MET A 393 5.34 -16.58 5.59
N MET A 394 4.77 -16.19 6.74
CA MET A 394 3.31 -16.19 6.95
C MET A 394 2.61 -15.31 5.92
N VAL A 395 3.08 -14.07 5.72
CA VAL A 395 2.55 -13.13 4.73
C VAL A 395 2.65 -13.68 3.31
N LEU A 396 3.82 -14.21 2.93
CA LEU A 396 4.11 -14.64 1.56
C LEU A 396 3.52 -16.01 1.19
N THR A 397 3.11 -16.82 2.16
CA THR A 397 2.48 -18.13 1.90
C THR A 397 0.98 -18.16 2.17
N ALA A 398 0.41 -17.10 2.72
CA ALA A 398 -1.04 -16.92 2.84
C ALA A 398 -1.69 -16.64 1.47
N GLN A 399 -3.00 -16.87 1.39
CA GLN A 399 -3.82 -16.38 0.28
C GLN A 399 -3.99 -14.86 0.38
N GLY A 400 -4.37 -14.22 -0.72
CA GLY A 400 -4.49 -12.76 -0.77
C GLY A 400 -3.26 -12.10 -1.41
N VAL A 401 -3.15 -10.80 -1.25
CA VAL A 401 -2.04 -9.99 -1.74
C VAL A 401 -1.11 -9.68 -0.58
N PRO A 402 0.15 -10.13 -0.62
CA PRO A 402 1.09 -9.85 0.45
C PRO A 402 1.61 -8.42 0.37
N MET A 403 1.75 -7.76 1.53
CA MET A 403 2.43 -6.48 1.67
C MET A 403 3.54 -6.59 2.73
N LEU A 404 4.71 -6.11 2.39
CA LEU A 404 5.86 -5.97 3.28
C LEU A 404 6.09 -4.48 3.54
N GLY A 405 6.17 -4.07 4.80
CA GLY A 405 6.62 -2.73 5.15
C GLY A 405 8.12 -2.57 4.89
N GLU A 406 8.55 -1.36 4.58
CA GLU A 406 9.92 -1.02 4.21
C GLU A 406 10.97 -1.63 5.16
N GLY A 407 12.02 -2.17 4.56
CA GLY A 407 13.17 -2.68 5.30
C GLY A 407 12.91 -3.90 6.18
N SER A 408 11.73 -4.56 6.07
CA SER A 408 11.44 -5.79 6.85
C SER A 408 12.51 -6.87 6.63
N GLU A 409 13.02 -7.01 5.41
CA GLU A 409 14.08 -7.92 5.01
C GLU A 409 15.48 -7.44 5.42
N LEU A 410 15.59 -6.16 5.78
CA LEU A 410 16.81 -5.52 6.27
C LEU A 410 16.87 -5.44 7.80
N MET A 411 15.88 -5.99 8.50
CA MET A 411 15.71 -5.81 9.94
C MET A 411 15.63 -4.33 10.36
N PHE A 412 14.98 -3.50 9.52
CA PHE A 412 14.80 -2.08 9.78
C PHE A 412 14.04 -1.86 11.08
N SER A 413 14.58 -0.98 11.93
CA SER A 413 14.04 -0.65 13.25
C SER A 413 13.84 0.85 13.39
N LYS A 414 12.69 1.23 13.92
CA LYS A 414 12.38 2.58 14.40
C LYS A 414 12.63 2.70 15.92
N GLN A 415 13.51 1.85 16.45
CA GLN A 415 13.90 1.82 17.88
C GLN A 415 12.69 1.61 18.82
N GLY A 416 11.66 0.90 18.33
CA GLY A 416 10.44 0.61 19.08
C GLY A 416 9.38 1.72 19.09
N HIS A 417 9.60 2.84 18.37
CA HIS A 417 8.60 3.89 18.22
C HIS A 417 7.40 3.39 17.40
N ASP A 418 6.20 3.64 17.90
CA ASP A 418 4.96 3.22 17.25
C ASP A 418 4.53 4.20 16.16
N ASN A 419 4.69 5.50 16.40
CA ASN A 419 4.34 6.55 15.47
C ASN A 419 5.55 7.49 15.29
N SER A 420 6.07 7.59 14.08
CA SER A 420 7.30 8.32 13.76
C SER A 420 7.11 9.34 12.63
N TYR A 421 5.88 9.81 12.44
CA TYR A 421 5.54 10.74 11.35
C TYR A 421 6.34 12.06 11.38
N ASP A 422 6.85 12.45 12.54
CA ASP A 422 7.67 13.65 12.80
C ASP A 422 9.16 13.33 13.03
N ARG A 423 9.61 12.10 12.75
CA ARG A 423 10.94 11.60 13.07
C ARG A 423 11.71 11.16 11.82
N PRO A 424 12.12 12.12 10.96
CA PRO A 424 12.90 11.82 9.75
C PRO A 424 14.22 11.10 10.07
N ASP A 425 14.76 11.27 11.28
CA ASP A 425 15.93 10.57 11.77
C ASP A 425 15.71 9.05 11.97
N LEU A 426 14.48 8.64 12.24
CA LEU A 426 14.08 7.22 12.34
C LEU A 426 13.57 6.66 11.00
N ASN A 427 12.97 7.49 10.16
CA ASN A 427 12.37 7.09 8.88
C ASN A 427 13.41 7.07 7.75
N GLN A 428 14.44 6.21 7.90
CA GLN A 428 15.52 6.10 6.92
C GLN A 428 16.16 4.70 6.93
N ILE A 429 16.27 4.11 5.75
CA ILE A 429 16.85 2.77 5.59
C ILE A 429 18.38 2.84 5.70
N ASN A 430 18.93 2.15 6.70
CA ASN A 430 20.38 1.92 6.78
C ASN A 430 20.78 0.75 5.86
N TRP A 431 21.40 1.05 4.74
CA TRP A 431 21.79 0.06 3.73
C TRP A 431 22.97 -0.84 4.16
N ILE A 432 23.67 -0.53 5.26
CA ILE A 432 24.63 -1.45 5.87
C ILE A 432 23.92 -2.75 6.23
N ASN A 433 22.68 -2.67 6.68
CA ASN A 433 21.86 -3.83 7.03
C ASN A 433 21.64 -4.80 5.85
N ALA A 434 21.66 -4.31 4.60
CA ALA A 434 21.54 -5.19 3.42
C ALA A 434 22.74 -6.15 3.30
N ARG A 435 23.92 -5.73 3.74
CA ARG A 435 25.12 -6.57 3.82
C ARG A 435 25.05 -7.48 5.06
N ASP A 436 24.72 -6.92 6.21
CA ASP A 436 24.76 -7.62 7.50
C ASP A 436 23.63 -8.66 7.62
N HIS A 437 22.53 -8.47 6.90
CA HIS A 437 21.40 -9.41 6.81
C HIS A 437 21.22 -9.99 5.40
N LYS A 438 22.32 -10.15 4.66
CA LYS A 438 22.30 -10.65 3.28
C LYS A 438 21.57 -12.00 3.14
N ASP A 439 21.74 -12.88 4.10
CA ASP A 439 21.04 -14.17 4.17
C ASP A 439 19.52 -14.00 4.21
N LEU A 440 19.02 -13.05 4.99
CA LEU A 440 17.59 -12.74 5.09
C LEU A 440 17.06 -12.11 3.81
N VAL A 441 17.78 -11.14 3.24
CA VAL A 441 17.41 -10.51 1.95
C VAL A 441 17.32 -11.56 0.85
N ASP A 442 18.31 -12.45 0.75
CA ASP A 442 18.35 -13.54 -0.23
C ASP A 442 17.18 -14.50 -0.03
N ALA A 443 16.90 -14.89 1.21
CA ALA A 443 15.81 -15.81 1.53
C ALA A 443 14.45 -15.19 1.20
N VAL A 444 14.22 -13.91 1.50
CA VAL A 444 12.97 -13.21 1.18
C VAL A 444 12.77 -13.08 -0.32
N ALA A 445 13.79 -12.69 -1.09
CA ALA A 445 13.72 -12.63 -2.54
C ALA A 445 13.38 -14.00 -3.16
N GLN A 446 14.00 -15.08 -2.65
CA GLN A 446 13.69 -16.44 -3.09
C GLN A 446 12.28 -16.89 -2.64
N LEU A 447 11.80 -16.45 -1.49
CA LEU A 447 10.44 -16.76 -1.01
C LEU A 447 9.37 -16.08 -1.87
N ILE A 448 9.60 -14.83 -2.28
CA ILE A 448 8.76 -14.14 -3.26
C ILE A 448 8.76 -14.88 -4.60
N THR A 449 9.93 -15.32 -5.07
CA THR A 449 10.05 -16.14 -6.29
C THR A 449 9.31 -17.46 -6.15
N LEU A 450 9.40 -18.11 -4.99
CA LEU A 450 8.66 -19.34 -4.67
C LEU A 450 7.15 -19.10 -4.75
N ARG A 451 6.63 -18.02 -4.13
CA ARG A 451 5.22 -17.64 -4.24
C ARG A 451 4.79 -17.47 -5.70
N LYS A 452 5.60 -16.78 -6.52
CA LYS A 452 5.31 -16.56 -7.95
C LYS A 452 5.39 -17.86 -8.76
N ARG A 453 6.27 -18.80 -8.38
CA ARG A 453 6.39 -20.12 -9.03
C ARG A 453 5.26 -21.07 -8.68
N TYR A 454 4.79 -21.05 -7.41
CA TYR A 454 3.76 -21.97 -6.91
C TYR A 454 2.39 -21.32 -6.90
N PRO A 455 1.47 -21.71 -7.82
CA PRO A 455 0.12 -21.12 -7.88
C PRO A 455 -0.73 -21.42 -6.65
N HIS A 456 -0.31 -22.34 -5.79
CA HIS A 456 -0.92 -22.67 -4.50
C HIS A 456 -1.19 -21.44 -3.62
N PHE A 457 -0.30 -20.45 -3.67
CA PHE A 457 -0.38 -19.23 -2.83
C PHE A 457 -1.20 -18.12 -3.47
N ARG A 458 -1.78 -18.32 -4.65
CA ARG A 458 -2.39 -17.26 -5.47
C ARG A 458 -3.73 -17.68 -6.04
N TYR A 459 -4.57 -18.30 -5.21
CA TYR A 459 -5.94 -18.62 -5.59
C TYR A 459 -6.71 -17.35 -5.93
N THR A 460 -7.60 -17.44 -6.91
CA THR A 460 -8.50 -16.35 -7.33
C THR A 460 -9.94 -16.58 -6.88
N THR A 461 -10.19 -17.72 -6.28
CA THR A 461 -11.47 -18.11 -5.68
C THR A 461 -11.24 -18.53 -4.26
N SER A 462 -12.26 -18.39 -3.44
CA SER A 462 -12.24 -18.83 -2.05
C SER A 462 -11.86 -20.32 -1.91
N LEU A 463 -11.01 -20.62 -0.92
CA LEU A 463 -10.55 -21.97 -0.63
C LEU A 463 -11.63 -22.78 0.10
N ARG A 464 -11.79 -24.02 -0.30
CA ARG A 464 -12.62 -24.99 0.44
C ARG A 464 -11.78 -25.62 1.54
N VAL A 465 -12.11 -25.31 2.77
CA VAL A 465 -11.47 -25.90 3.95
C VAL A 465 -11.96 -27.32 4.13
N ARG A 466 -11.07 -28.26 4.46
CA ARG A 466 -11.46 -29.63 4.76
C ARG A 466 -12.32 -29.67 6.04
N ASN A 467 -13.53 -30.20 5.89
CA ASN A 467 -14.45 -30.43 6.99
C ASN A 467 -14.93 -31.91 6.94
N GLY A 468 -14.35 -32.71 7.80
CA GLY A 468 -14.73 -34.11 7.95
C GLY A 468 -14.63 -34.93 6.65
N LYS A 469 -15.77 -35.27 6.05
CA LYS A 469 -15.90 -36.20 4.92
C LYS A 469 -15.89 -35.56 3.55
N ASN A 470 -15.78 -34.21 3.41
CA ASN A 470 -15.82 -33.59 2.10
C ASN A 470 -14.59 -34.01 1.24
N LYS A 471 -14.83 -34.51 0.03
CA LYS A 471 -13.78 -34.99 -0.88
C LYS A 471 -13.09 -33.86 -1.66
N GLY A 472 -13.72 -32.71 -1.78
CA GLY A 472 -13.30 -31.59 -2.63
C GLY A 472 -12.70 -30.41 -1.85
N TRP A 473 -11.72 -30.65 -0.98
CA TRP A 473 -11.05 -29.58 -0.23
C TRP A 473 -9.80 -29.06 -0.94
N ASP A 474 -9.42 -27.82 -0.67
CA ASP A 474 -8.25 -27.11 -1.19
C ASP A 474 -7.17 -26.95 -0.11
N ILE A 475 -7.57 -26.74 1.15
CA ILE A 475 -6.70 -26.63 2.33
C ILE A 475 -7.16 -27.61 3.44
N ASP A 476 -6.20 -28.22 4.11
CA ASP A 476 -6.40 -29.11 5.27
C ASP A 476 -5.43 -28.75 6.38
N TRP A 477 -5.94 -28.57 7.60
CA TRP A 477 -5.14 -28.13 8.74
C TRP A 477 -4.41 -29.26 9.43
N ILE A 478 -3.16 -29.00 9.85
CA ILE A 478 -2.33 -29.91 10.64
C ILE A 478 -2.02 -29.20 11.96
N TYR A 479 -2.28 -29.89 13.07
CA TYR A 479 -1.97 -29.38 14.40
C TYR A 479 -0.80 -30.14 15.00
N PRO A 480 -0.02 -29.53 15.94
CA PRO A 480 0.99 -30.23 16.69
C PRO A 480 0.39 -31.46 17.37
N THR A 481 1.08 -32.59 17.38
CA THR A 481 0.64 -33.88 17.92
C THR A 481 -0.67 -34.43 17.32
N GLY A 482 -1.13 -33.84 16.19
CA GLY A 482 -2.33 -34.28 15.47
C GLY A 482 -3.67 -33.95 16.14
N HIS A 483 -3.66 -33.07 17.16
CA HIS A 483 -4.89 -32.75 17.90
C HIS A 483 -5.20 -31.24 17.89
N PRO A 484 -6.41 -30.82 17.43
CA PRO A 484 -6.78 -29.39 17.30
C PRO A 484 -6.89 -28.66 18.66
N HIS A 485 -7.07 -29.35 19.75
CA HIS A 485 -7.16 -28.82 21.13
C HIS A 485 -5.84 -28.88 21.89
N ASN A 486 -4.71 -29.04 21.16
CA ASN A 486 -3.39 -29.00 21.75
C ASN A 486 -3.12 -27.64 22.41
N ASP A 487 -2.41 -27.62 23.53
CA ASP A 487 -2.04 -26.42 24.29
C ASP A 487 -1.08 -25.51 23.52
N ASN A 488 -0.40 -26.00 22.49
CA ASN A 488 0.48 -25.20 21.66
C ASN A 488 -0.30 -24.46 20.54
N VAL A 489 -1.12 -23.50 20.92
CA VAL A 489 -1.94 -22.68 20.02
C VAL A 489 -1.12 -21.77 19.08
N ASN A 490 0.17 -21.57 19.37
CA ASN A 490 1.07 -20.80 18.53
C ASN A 490 1.90 -21.68 17.57
N ALA A 491 1.41 -22.87 17.26
CA ALA A 491 1.96 -23.74 16.23
C ALA A 491 0.82 -24.29 15.36
N ILE A 492 0.91 -24.08 14.06
CA ILE A 492 -0.09 -24.50 13.07
C ILE A 492 0.60 -24.98 11.80
N GLY A 493 -0.05 -25.90 11.11
CA GLY A 493 0.35 -26.33 9.79
C GLY A 493 -0.85 -26.52 8.88
N PHE A 494 -0.60 -26.59 7.59
CA PHE A 494 -1.62 -26.91 6.59
C PHE A 494 -1.06 -27.57 5.35
N VAL A 495 -1.91 -28.40 4.76
CA VAL A 495 -1.71 -28.97 3.42
C VAL A 495 -2.48 -28.11 2.44
N LEU A 496 -1.80 -27.59 1.44
CA LEU A 496 -2.40 -26.76 0.40
C LEU A 496 -2.33 -27.49 -0.94
N LYS A 497 -3.47 -27.84 -1.52
CA LYS A 497 -3.57 -28.45 -2.84
C LYS A 497 -3.31 -27.40 -3.92
N PRO A 498 -2.93 -27.80 -5.12
CA PRO A 498 -2.86 -26.90 -6.26
C PRO A 498 -4.29 -26.44 -6.64
N PRO A 499 -4.42 -25.24 -7.22
CA PRO A 499 -5.72 -24.78 -7.74
C PRO A 499 -6.27 -25.76 -8.79
N PRO A 500 -7.62 -25.80 -8.98
CA PRO A 500 -8.27 -26.68 -9.95
C PRO A 500 -7.73 -26.53 -11.38
N ALA A 501 -7.91 -27.56 -12.18
CA ALA A 501 -7.34 -27.72 -13.54
C ALA A 501 -7.73 -26.61 -14.54
N SER A 502 -8.73 -25.80 -14.27
CA SER A 502 -9.12 -24.63 -15.05
C SER A 502 -8.07 -23.51 -15.09
N TYR A 503 -7.10 -23.53 -14.18
CA TYR A 503 -5.96 -22.61 -14.18
C TYR A 503 -4.86 -23.15 -15.10
N ARG A 504 -4.57 -22.47 -16.19
CA ARG A 504 -3.58 -22.83 -17.22
C ARG A 504 -2.13 -23.03 -16.74
N TRP A 505 -1.87 -22.94 -15.42
CA TRP A 505 -0.54 -22.95 -14.78
C TRP A 505 -0.10 -24.34 -14.26
N GLN A 506 -0.49 -25.40 -14.89
CA GLN A 506 -0.63 -26.77 -14.37
C GLN A 506 0.62 -27.64 -14.26
N ARG A 507 1.82 -27.14 -14.24
CA ARG A 507 2.98 -28.05 -14.07
C ARG A 507 3.18 -28.59 -12.63
N MET A 508 2.44 -28.07 -11.63
CA MET A 508 2.59 -28.48 -10.22
C MET A 508 1.28 -29.02 -9.65
N ARG A 509 1.06 -30.32 -9.83
CA ARG A 509 -0.18 -31.01 -9.39
C ARG A 509 -0.13 -31.55 -7.96
N LYS A 510 0.99 -31.40 -7.25
CA LYS A 510 1.20 -32.01 -5.94
C LYS A 510 1.00 -30.97 -4.84
N ALA A 511 0.36 -31.37 -3.72
CA ALA A 511 0.13 -30.50 -2.56
C ALA A 511 1.44 -30.04 -1.91
N LEU A 512 1.41 -28.89 -1.24
CA LEU A 512 2.48 -28.41 -0.36
C LEU A 512 2.08 -28.60 1.10
N VAL A 513 3.05 -28.78 1.98
CA VAL A 513 2.87 -28.70 3.44
C VAL A 513 3.60 -27.46 3.95
N ILE A 514 2.90 -26.64 4.71
CA ILE A 514 3.42 -25.45 5.34
C ILE A 514 3.24 -25.60 6.85
N LEU A 515 4.30 -25.40 7.62
CA LEU A 515 4.29 -25.51 9.08
C LEU A 515 4.88 -24.24 9.70
N PHE A 516 4.21 -23.69 10.71
CA PHE A 516 4.64 -22.50 11.46
C PHE A 516 4.66 -22.81 12.96
N ASN A 517 5.71 -22.36 13.62
CA ASN A 517 5.84 -22.42 15.06
C ASN A 517 6.27 -21.06 15.64
N GLY A 518 5.32 -20.23 16.06
CA GLY A 518 5.54 -18.98 16.76
C GLY A 518 5.83 -19.13 18.24
N SER A 519 5.72 -20.33 18.82
CA SER A 519 5.89 -20.58 20.25
C SER A 519 7.35 -20.46 20.69
N LYS A 520 7.59 -20.58 22.00
CA LYS A 520 8.92 -20.61 22.61
C LYS A 520 9.50 -22.01 22.72
N LYS A 521 8.73 -23.04 22.41
CA LYS A 521 9.12 -24.45 22.43
C LYS A 521 9.06 -25.03 21.02
N GLY A 522 9.77 -26.11 20.77
CA GLY A 522 9.61 -26.89 19.54
C GLY A 522 8.20 -27.46 19.41
N ALA A 523 7.79 -27.76 18.19
CA ALA A 523 6.50 -28.36 17.90
C ALA A 523 6.69 -29.51 16.91
N ASP A 524 6.10 -30.67 17.21
CA ASP A 524 6.14 -31.85 16.36
C ASP A 524 4.81 -31.96 15.60
N PHE A 525 4.91 -32.22 14.29
CA PHE A 525 3.78 -32.35 13.39
C PHE A 525 3.80 -33.71 12.70
N HIS A 526 2.67 -34.38 12.65
CA HIS A 526 2.57 -35.59 11.84
C HIS A 526 2.30 -35.25 10.37
N LEU A 527 3.26 -35.51 9.49
CA LEU A 527 3.16 -35.22 8.07
C LEU A 527 2.19 -36.18 7.35
N PRO A 528 1.50 -35.72 6.28
CA PRO A 528 0.73 -36.61 5.43
C PRO A 528 1.62 -37.72 4.84
N LYS A 529 1.02 -38.88 4.55
CA LYS A 529 1.74 -40.04 3.96
C LYS A 529 2.56 -39.62 2.73
N GLY A 530 3.81 -40.05 2.68
CA GLY A 530 4.75 -39.78 1.58
C GLY A 530 6.09 -39.24 2.05
N LYS A 531 6.95 -38.93 1.09
CA LYS A 531 8.26 -38.30 1.32
C LYS A 531 8.21 -36.84 0.89
N TRP A 532 8.75 -35.96 1.71
CA TRP A 532 8.67 -34.54 1.56
C TRP A 532 10.04 -33.89 1.52
N ARG A 533 10.40 -33.18 0.45
CA ARG A 533 11.62 -32.38 0.37
C ARG A 533 11.36 -30.96 0.91
N LYS A 534 12.33 -30.44 1.62
CA LYS A 534 12.28 -29.11 2.19
C LYS A 534 12.56 -28.04 1.11
N LEU A 535 11.64 -27.10 0.90
CA LEU A 535 11.84 -25.92 0.04
C LEU A 535 12.28 -24.72 0.86
N VAL A 536 11.73 -24.54 2.08
CA VAL A 536 12.05 -23.45 2.99
C VAL A 536 12.44 -24.04 4.34
N ASP A 537 13.58 -23.59 4.85
CA ASP A 537 14.04 -23.85 6.21
C ASP A 537 14.14 -22.54 6.99
N GLY A 538 13.15 -22.24 7.85
CA GLY A 538 13.14 -21.04 8.65
C GLY A 538 14.18 -21.00 9.75
N ASN A 539 14.69 -22.17 10.17
CA ASN A 539 15.75 -22.23 11.18
C ASN A 539 17.13 -21.84 10.60
N ALA A 540 17.39 -22.22 9.36
CA ALA A 540 18.60 -21.86 8.63
C ALA A 540 18.45 -20.57 7.79
N ILE A 541 17.23 -20.02 7.68
CA ILE A 541 16.89 -18.89 6.80
C ILE A 541 17.31 -19.18 5.35
N VAL A 542 16.86 -20.31 4.82
CA VAL A 542 17.21 -20.78 3.47
C VAL A 542 15.96 -21.12 2.68
N VAL A 543 15.92 -20.68 1.43
CA VAL A 543 14.89 -21.01 0.45
C VAL A 543 15.54 -21.58 -0.81
N LYS A 544 15.05 -22.73 -1.29
CA LYS A 544 15.50 -23.39 -2.53
C LYS A 544 14.29 -23.89 -3.32
N LEU A 545 14.10 -23.36 -4.50
CA LEU A 545 12.92 -23.63 -5.34
C LEU A 545 12.81 -25.10 -5.77
N ASP A 546 13.93 -25.78 -5.91
CA ASP A 546 14.00 -27.19 -6.32
C ASP A 546 14.30 -28.15 -5.15
N GLY A 547 14.26 -27.62 -3.91
CA GLY A 547 14.56 -28.33 -2.68
C GLY A 547 15.97 -28.09 -2.15
N ILE A 548 16.10 -28.12 -0.83
CA ILE A 548 17.39 -28.02 -0.14
C ILE A 548 18.08 -29.38 -0.33
N ARG A 549 19.28 -29.36 -0.92
CA ARG A 549 20.11 -30.54 -1.13
C ARG A 549 20.74 -30.98 0.17
N ASP A 550 21.21 -32.21 0.22
CA ASP A 550 21.93 -32.81 1.37
C ASP A 550 21.10 -32.92 2.66
N VAL A 551 19.77 -32.74 2.54
CA VAL A 551 18.81 -33.01 3.61
C VAL A 551 17.91 -34.18 3.19
N PRO A 552 17.85 -35.25 3.97
CA PRO A 552 16.98 -36.38 3.64
C PRO A 552 15.52 -35.94 3.60
N PRO A 553 14.68 -36.53 2.73
CA PRO A 553 13.26 -36.23 2.69
C PRO A 553 12.60 -36.54 4.04
N ALA A 554 11.76 -35.61 4.50
CA ALA A 554 10.98 -35.77 5.71
C ALA A 554 9.82 -36.76 5.49
N GLN A 555 9.47 -37.52 6.52
CA GLN A 555 8.30 -38.41 6.57
C GLN A 555 7.91 -38.69 8.02
N GLY A 556 6.65 -39.01 8.31
CA GLY A 556 6.18 -39.25 9.66
C GLY A 556 6.16 -37.97 10.52
N ASP A 557 6.75 -38.03 11.69
CA ASP A 557 6.81 -36.87 12.58
C ASP A 557 7.91 -35.92 12.18
N TYR A 558 7.63 -34.62 12.22
CA TYR A 558 8.52 -33.56 11.81
C TYR A 558 8.60 -32.46 12.85
N HIS A 559 9.81 -32.19 13.33
CA HIS A 559 10.09 -31.17 14.33
C HIS A 559 10.27 -29.79 13.71
N VAL A 560 9.52 -28.79 14.20
CA VAL A 560 9.67 -27.36 13.84
C VAL A 560 10.21 -26.59 15.03
N HIS A 561 11.37 -25.97 14.87
CA HIS A 561 12.04 -25.20 15.91
C HIS A 561 11.22 -23.97 16.35
N PRO A 562 11.44 -23.45 17.59
CA PRO A 562 10.76 -22.26 18.10
C PRO A 562 11.00 -21.04 17.21
N GLY A 563 9.94 -20.27 16.92
CA GLY A 563 10.01 -19.03 16.12
C GLY A 563 10.41 -19.26 14.67
N THR A 564 10.13 -20.43 14.09
CA THR A 564 10.48 -20.77 12.70
C THR A 564 9.31 -21.40 11.95
N GLY A 565 9.50 -21.59 10.64
CA GLY A 565 8.55 -22.29 9.80
C GLY A 565 9.25 -23.05 8.68
N VAL A 566 8.52 -23.95 8.01
CA VAL A 566 9.02 -24.72 6.87
C VAL A 566 7.97 -24.81 5.76
N VAL A 567 8.44 -24.93 4.53
CA VAL A 567 7.62 -25.32 3.38
C VAL A 567 8.19 -26.58 2.78
N LEU A 568 7.32 -27.58 2.61
CA LEU A 568 7.67 -28.90 2.12
C LEU A 568 6.91 -29.19 0.83
N ALA A 569 7.58 -29.81 -0.13
CA ALA A 569 6.98 -30.33 -1.36
C ALA A 569 7.18 -31.84 -1.47
N PRO A 570 6.29 -32.59 -2.12
CA PRO A 570 6.48 -34.02 -2.32
C PRO A 570 7.72 -34.29 -3.18
N VAL A 571 8.41 -35.37 -2.87
CA VAL A 571 9.53 -35.87 -3.66
C VAL A 571 9.07 -36.40 -5.01
#